data_50794ff0da31c61a09b4587db0a89540
#
_entry.id   50794ff0da31c61a09b4587db0a89540
#
_cell.length_a   1.000
_cell.length_b   1.000
_cell.length_c   1.000
_cell.angle_alpha   90.00
_cell.angle_beta   90.00
_cell.angle_gamma   90.00
#
_symmetry.space_group_name_H-M   'P 1'
#
loop_
_entity.id
_entity.type
_entity.pdbx_description
1 polymer ?
#
loop_
_entity_poly.entity_id
_entity_poly.type
_entity_poly.pdbx_seq_one_letter_code
_entity_poly.pdbx_strand_id
1 'polypeptide(L)'
;RLAMATDTGRWPAQIKYIIGNEACERFSYYGIRSVLAGYITGEAAKGGLGRSADEATSVIHLFVFANYFMPLLGAWLSDRLIGRYRTILWVSLVYCAGNAVLACSDALPDAHGKLLCLYAGLALIALGSGGIKPCVSAFMGDQFGPGQSHLLQKAYGAFYWAINFGSFFSF
;
A
#
# COMPACT_ATOMS: atom_id res chain seq x y z
N ARG A 1 -1.15 -23.06 -22.15
CA ARG A 1 -2.07 -22.67 -23.25
C ARG A 1 -2.91 -21.51 -22.73
N LEU A 2 -2.53 -20.28 -23.10
CA LEU A 2 -3.39 -19.10 -22.93
C LEU A 2 -4.58 -19.31 -23.86
N ALA A 3 -5.77 -19.51 -23.28
CA ALA A 3 -6.99 -19.43 -24.04
C ALA A 3 -7.04 -18.03 -24.68
N MET A 4 -7.16 -17.96 -26.00
CA MET A 4 -7.44 -16.71 -26.70
C MET A 4 -8.73 -16.15 -26.10
N ALA A 5 -8.60 -15.09 -25.29
CA ALA A 5 -9.76 -14.38 -24.79
C ALA A 5 -10.46 -13.75 -26.00
N THR A 6 -11.62 -14.25 -26.33
CA THR A 6 -12.51 -13.64 -27.33
C THR A 6 -12.78 -12.20 -26.85
N ASP A 7 -12.63 -11.23 -27.73
CA ASP A 7 -12.92 -9.82 -27.41
C ASP A 7 -14.42 -9.69 -27.12
N THR A 8 -14.76 -9.77 -25.84
CA THR A 8 -16.14 -9.65 -25.36
C THR A 8 -16.54 -8.18 -25.15
N GLY A 9 -15.65 -7.22 -25.42
CA GLY A 9 -15.86 -5.81 -25.12
C GLY A 9 -16.01 -5.49 -23.62
N ARG A 10 -15.77 -6.48 -22.74
CA ARG A 10 -15.90 -6.37 -21.28
C ARG A 10 -14.54 -6.56 -20.60
N TRP A 11 -14.37 -5.88 -19.48
CA TRP A 11 -13.21 -6.08 -18.64
C TRP A 11 -13.18 -7.50 -18.04
N PRO A 12 -11.98 -8.11 -17.91
CA PRO A 12 -11.82 -9.31 -17.11
C PRO A 12 -12.35 -9.11 -15.69
N ALA A 13 -13.00 -10.13 -15.13
CA ALA A 13 -13.67 -10.03 -13.83
C ALA A 13 -12.73 -9.65 -12.68
N GLN A 14 -11.44 -9.93 -12.84
CA GLN A 14 -10.38 -9.65 -11.86
C GLN A 14 -10.07 -8.16 -11.72
N ILE A 15 -10.30 -7.35 -12.75
CA ILE A 15 -9.95 -5.94 -12.80
C ILE A 15 -10.57 -5.15 -11.65
N LYS A 16 -11.83 -5.41 -11.31
CA LYS A 16 -12.50 -4.73 -10.18
C LYS A 16 -11.81 -4.98 -8.83
N TYR A 17 -11.27 -6.17 -8.62
CA TYR A 17 -10.57 -6.50 -7.38
C TYR A 17 -9.18 -5.85 -7.33
N ILE A 18 -8.50 -5.78 -8.48
CA ILE A 18 -7.20 -5.12 -8.61
C ILE A 18 -7.35 -3.62 -8.31
N ILE A 19 -8.33 -2.97 -8.92
CA ILE A 19 -8.61 -1.53 -8.71
C ILE A 19 -9.05 -1.27 -7.27
N GLY A 20 -9.94 -2.12 -6.72
CA GLY A 20 -10.40 -1.99 -5.34
C GLY A 20 -9.27 -2.16 -4.32
N ASN A 21 -8.39 -3.13 -4.52
CA ASN A 21 -7.23 -3.34 -3.65
C ASN A 21 -6.32 -2.10 -3.63
N GLU A 22 -6.03 -1.52 -4.79
CA GLU A 22 -5.19 -0.32 -4.87
C GLU A 22 -5.88 0.89 -4.22
N ALA A 23 -7.19 1.08 -4.46
CA ALA A 23 -7.94 2.18 -3.84
C ALA A 23 -7.88 2.11 -2.30
N CYS A 24 -8.10 0.93 -1.72
CA CYS A 24 -8.05 0.70 -0.27
C CYS A 24 -6.64 0.92 0.28
N GLU A 25 -5.62 0.43 -0.42
CA GLU A 25 -4.24 0.61 -0.02
C GLU A 25 -3.83 2.09 -0.04
N ARG A 26 -4.19 2.83 -1.11
CA ARG A 26 -3.92 4.27 -1.20
C ARG A 26 -4.64 5.06 -0.12
N PHE A 27 -5.94 4.79 0.10
CA PHE A 27 -6.70 5.41 1.19
C PHE A 27 -6.01 5.23 2.55
N SER A 28 -5.63 4.00 2.88
CA SER A 28 -4.95 3.68 4.14
C SER A 28 -3.57 4.36 4.23
N TYR A 29 -2.77 4.30 3.18
CA TYR A 29 -1.42 4.91 3.15
C TYR A 29 -1.46 6.42 3.38
N TYR A 30 -2.30 7.14 2.64
CA TYR A 30 -2.41 8.59 2.78
C TYR A 30 -3.05 8.98 4.11
N GLY A 31 -4.04 8.19 4.59
CA GLY A 31 -4.65 8.38 5.91
C GLY A 31 -3.63 8.29 7.05
N ILE A 32 -2.78 7.25 7.04
CA ILE A 32 -1.70 7.13 8.02
C ILE A 32 -0.76 8.33 7.92
N ARG A 33 -0.35 8.68 6.72
CA ARG A 33 0.59 9.77 6.49
C ARG A 33 0.06 11.12 6.98
N SER A 34 -1.24 11.38 6.83
CA SER A 34 -1.87 12.65 7.26
C SER A 34 -1.89 12.82 8.78
N VAL A 35 -2.07 11.73 9.54
CA VAL A 35 -2.16 11.78 11.00
C VAL A 35 -0.82 11.53 11.70
N LEU A 36 0.19 10.99 10.99
CA LEU A 36 1.43 10.50 11.58
C LEU A 36 2.20 11.57 12.32
N ALA A 37 2.34 12.77 11.75
CA ALA A 37 3.02 13.89 12.41
C ALA A 37 2.33 14.28 13.72
N GLY A 38 1.00 14.43 13.68
CA GLY A 38 0.19 14.75 14.85
C GLY A 38 0.27 13.69 15.96
N TYR A 39 0.31 12.41 15.58
CA TYR A 39 0.47 11.31 16.54
C TYR A 39 1.84 11.33 17.21
N ILE A 40 2.91 11.56 16.46
CA ILE A 40 4.27 11.58 17.01
C ILE A 40 4.50 12.79 17.92
N THR A 41 4.03 13.98 17.53
CA THR A 41 4.24 15.22 18.28
C THR A 41 3.17 15.52 19.33
N GLY A 42 2.00 14.87 19.23
CA GLY A 42 0.86 15.08 20.13
C GLY A 42 1.19 14.77 21.59
N GLU A 43 0.49 15.43 22.50
CA GLU A 43 0.65 15.27 23.94
C GLU A 43 0.40 13.80 24.37
N ALA A 44 1.31 13.24 25.16
CA ALA A 44 1.18 11.87 25.66
C ALA A 44 -0.13 11.65 26.47
N ALA A 45 -0.57 12.68 27.19
CA ALA A 45 -1.84 12.64 27.94
C ALA A 45 -3.08 12.52 27.05
N LYS A 46 -2.98 12.87 25.77
CA LYS A 46 -4.06 12.80 24.76
C LYS A 46 -3.86 11.65 23.76
N GLY A 47 -2.97 10.69 24.07
CA GLY A 47 -2.72 9.54 23.25
C GLY A 47 -1.57 9.68 22.24
N GLY A 48 -0.92 10.86 22.13
CA GLY A 48 0.26 11.08 21.32
C GLY A 48 1.53 10.50 21.95
N LEU A 49 2.67 10.64 21.24
CA LEU A 49 3.97 10.16 21.72
C LEU A 49 4.81 11.23 22.42
N GLY A 50 4.42 12.52 22.35
CA GLY A 50 5.12 13.65 22.97
C GLY A 50 6.54 13.87 22.45
N ARG A 51 6.81 13.48 21.18
CA ARG A 51 8.14 13.62 20.57
C ARG A 51 8.33 14.95 19.89
N SER A 52 9.59 15.29 19.59
CA SER A 52 9.91 16.54 18.91
C SER A 52 9.46 16.55 17.45
N ALA A 53 9.32 17.74 16.87
CA ALA A 53 9.01 17.89 15.45
C ALA A 53 10.14 17.35 14.55
N ASP A 54 11.39 17.41 15.00
CA ASP A 54 12.53 16.87 14.27
C ASP A 54 12.52 15.34 14.23
N GLU A 55 12.12 14.69 15.34
CA GLU A 55 11.93 13.25 15.39
C GLU A 55 10.78 12.82 14.46
N ALA A 56 9.65 13.53 14.49
CA ALA A 56 8.53 13.27 13.60
C ALA A 56 8.93 13.39 12.12
N THR A 57 9.65 14.44 11.77
CA THR A 57 10.17 14.68 10.42
C THR A 57 11.09 13.54 9.98
N SER A 58 11.99 13.11 10.85
CA SER A 58 12.92 12.00 10.57
C SER A 58 12.21 10.69 10.33
N VAL A 59 11.20 10.35 11.15
CA VAL A 59 10.38 9.15 11.00
C VAL A 59 9.60 9.18 9.68
N ILE A 60 8.97 10.32 9.36
CA ILE A 60 8.20 10.47 8.12
C ILE A 60 9.11 10.33 6.90
N HIS A 61 10.27 10.96 6.89
CA HIS A 61 11.22 10.86 5.78
C HIS A 61 11.73 9.43 5.61
N LEU A 62 12.07 8.73 6.70
CA LEU A 62 12.48 7.33 6.65
C LEU A 62 11.37 6.42 6.11
N PHE A 63 10.13 6.63 6.56
CA PHE A 63 8.97 5.91 6.06
C PHE A 63 8.74 6.14 4.57
N VAL A 64 8.80 7.40 4.12
CA VAL A 64 8.68 7.75 2.70
C VAL A 64 9.82 7.14 1.89
N PHE A 65 11.06 7.26 2.35
CA PHE A 65 12.22 6.63 1.69
C PHE A 65 12.03 5.12 1.54
N ALA A 66 11.64 4.43 2.60
CA ALA A 66 11.37 2.99 2.57
C ALA A 66 10.30 2.63 1.52
N ASN A 67 9.21 3.41 1.44
CA ASN A 67 8.16 3.20 0.44
C ASN A 67 8.61 3.40 -1.01
N TYR A 68 9.66 4.19 -1.27
CA TYR A 68 10.26 4.33 -2.59
C TYR A 68 11.33 3.27 -2.89
N PHE A 69 11.98 2.74 -1.86
CA PHE A 69 13.01 1.70 -2.01
C PHE A 69 12.40 0.29 -2.14
N MET A 70 11.38 -0.03 -1.35
CA MET A 70 10.74 -1.36 -1.31
C MET A 70 10.17 -1.84 -2.65
N PRO A 71 9.70 -0.99 -3.59
CA PRO A 71 9.29 -1.43 -4.92
C PRO A 71 10.35 -2.21 -5.69
N LEU A 72 11.62 -1.91 -5.49
CA LEU A 72 12.72 -2.66 -6.13
C LEU A 72 12.76 -4.10 -5.63
N LEU A 73 12.61 -4.30 -4.32
CA LEU A 73 12.54 -5.63 -3.71
C LEU A 73 11.26 -6.37 -4.11
N GLY A 74 10.12 -5.68 -4.16
CA GLY A 74 8.85 -6.24 -4.58
C GLY A 74 8.87 -6.72 -6.04
N ALA A 75 9.42 -5.93 -6.95
CA ALA A 75 9.59 -6.30 -8.34
C ALA A 75 10.53 -7.52 -8.48
N TRP A 76 11.68 -7.50 -7.81
CA TRP A 76 12.62 -8.61 -7.82
C TRP A 76 11.99 -9.91 -7.29
N LEU A 77 11.29 -9.84 -6.16
CA LEU A 77 10.58 -10.98 -5.55
C LEU A 77 9.52 -11.56 -6.51
N SER A 78 8.76 -10.67 -7.13
CA SER A 78 7.70 -11.01 -8.07
C SER A 78 8.23 -11.68 -9.33
N ASP A 79 9.28 -11.12 -9.93
CA ASP A 79 9.74 -11.55 -11.24
C ASP A 79 10.65 -12.78 -11.16
N ARG A 80 11.35 -12.97 -10.03
CA ARG A 80 12.35 -14.04 -9.88
C ARG A 80 11.94 -15.22 -9.03
N LEU A 81 11.06 -15.04 -8.04
CA LEU A 81 10.82 -16.08 -7.03
C LEU A 81 9.40 -16.64 -7.01
N ILE A 82 8.39 -15.82 -6.79
CA ILE A 82 7.04 -16.33 -6.45
C ILE A 82 5.93 -15.91 -7.41
N GLY A 83 6.22 -15.04 -8.37
CA GLY A 83 5.25 -14.54 -9.36
C GLY A 83 4.33 -13.43 -8.81
N ARG A 84 3.76 -12.64 -9.72
CA ARG A 84 3.03 -11.39 -9.40
C ARG A 84 1.85 -11.60 -8.46
N TYR A 85 0.98 -12.56 -8.74
CA TYR A 85 -0.22 -12.81 -7.91
C TYR A 85 0.14 -13.16 -6.46
N ARG A 86 1.08 -14.09 -6.26
CA ARG A 86 1.48 -14.52 -4.92
C ARG A 86 2.20 -13.40 -4.18
N THR A 87 3.03 -12.62 -4.87
CA THR A 87 3.67 -11.44 -4.28
C THR A 87 2.63 -10.47 -3.77
N ILE A 88 1.64 -10.07 -4.59
CA ILE A 88 0.56 -9.18 -4.19
C ILE A 88 -0.15 -9.72 -2.95
N LEU A 89 -0.52 -11.00 -2.95
CA LEU A 89 -1.24 -11.60 -1.81
C LEU A 89 -0.42 -11.53 -0.50
N TRP A 90 0.83 -11.98 -0.52
CA TRP A 90 1.66 -12.02 0.68
C TRP A 90 2.03 -10.63 1.20
N VAL A 91 2.41 -9.71 0.31
CA VAL A 91 2.75 -8.35 0.74
C VAL A 91 1.52 -7.55 1.18
N SER A 92 0.32 -7.84 0.66
CA SER A 92 -0.93 -7.28 1.18
C SER A 92 -1.23 -7.78 2.60
N LEU A 93 -0.96 -9.05 2.91
CA LEU A 93 -1.09 -9.57 4.28
C LEU A 93 -0.09 -8.90 5.24
N VAL A 94 1.15 -8.68 4.79
CA VAL A 94 2.17 -7.94 5.57
C VAL A 94 1.70 -6.50 5.80
N TYR A 95 1.12 -5.85 4.78
CA TYR A 95 0.53 -4.52 4.90
C TYR A 95 -0.59 -4.48 5.95
N CYS A 96 -1.51 -5.44 5.90
CA CYS A 96 -2.59 -5.54 6.89
C CYS A 96 -2.04 -5.78 8.30
N ALA A 97 -1.03 -6.63 8.46
CA ALA A 97 -0.36 -6.86 9.74
C ALA A 97 0.27 -5.57 10.27
N GLY A 98 0.91 -4.77 9.43
CA GLY A 98 1.47 -3.48 9.81
C GLY A 98 0.41 -2.50 10.34
N ASN A 99 -0.75 -2.42 9.67
CA ASN A 99 -1.88 -1.63 10.15
C ASN A 99 -2.41 -2.14 11.51
N ALA A 100 -2.50 -3.46 11.68
CA ALA A 100 -2.93 -4.06 12.95
C ALA A 100 -1.94 -3.73 14.08
N VAL A 101 -0.64 -3.80 13.83
CA VAL A 101 0.40 -3.42 14.81
C VAL A 101 0.26 -1.94 15.19
N LEU A 102 0.05 -1.04 14.23
CA LEU A 102 -0.20 0.38 14.55
C LEU A 102 -1.46 0.56 15.40
N ALA A 103 -2.54 -0.12 15.07
CA ALA A 103 -3.79 -0.05 15.86
C ALA A 103 -3.62 -0.57 17.29
N CYS A 104 -2.76 -1.58 17.50
CA CYS A 104 -2.45 -2.10 18.83
C CYS A 104 -1.59 -1.15 19.67
N SER A 105 -0.93 -0.16 19.08
CA SER A 105 -0.05 0.75 19.81
C SER A 105 -0.77 1.53 20.92
N ASP A 106 -2.03 1.88 20.69
CA ASP A 106 -2.82 2.65 21.66
C ASP A 106 -3.20 1.84 22.92
N ALA A 107 -3.25 0.51 22.81
CA ALA A 107 -3.51 -0.39 23.93
C ALA A 107 -2.32 -0.54 24.89
N LEU A 108 -1.12 -0.06 24.53
CA LEU A 108 0.07 -0.16 25.34
C LEU A 108 0.16 0.98 26.35
N PRO A 109 0.48 0.70 27.62
CA PRO A 109 0.53 1.72 28.66
C PRO A 109 1.80 2.55 28.63
N ASP A 110 2.90 2.01 28.10
CA ASP A 110 4.22 2.62 28.14
C ASP A 110 4.61 3.28 26.80
N ALA A 111 5.28 4.42 26.89
CA ALA A 111 5.72 5.17 25.71
C ALA A 111 6.74 4.41 24.86
N HIS A 112 7.55 3.52 25.46
CA HIS A 112 8.53 2.72 24.74
C HIS A 112 7.84 1.66 23.87
N GLY A 113 6.86 0.97 24.40
CA GLY A 113 6.06 -0.02 23.64
C GLY A 113 5.31 0.64 22.50
N LYS A 114 4.67 1.80 22.72
CA LYS A 114 4.02 2.57 21.65
C LYS A 114 5.00 2.93 20.53
N LEU A 115 6.21 3.36 20.88
CA LEU A 115 7.23 3.69 19.89
C LEU A 115 7.71 2.47 19.10
N LEU A 116 7.89 1.33 19.76
CA LEU A 116 8.24 0.08 19.08
C LEU A 116 7.15 -0.36 18.11
N CYS A 117 5.88 -0.29 18.51
CA CYS A 117 4.74 -0.58 17.64
C CYS A 117 4.68 0.40 16.45
N LEU A 118 4.96 1.67 16.66
CA LEU A 118 5.04 2.65 15.58
C LEU A 118 6.09 2.23 14.55
N TYR A 119 7.33 2.01 14.95
CA TYR A 119 8.40 1.64 14.03
C TYR A 119 8.13 0.29 13.34
N ALA A 120 7.70 -0.71 14.09
CA ALA A 120 7.39 -2.04 13.55
C ALA A 120 6.21 -1.96 12.54
N GLY A 121 5.15 -1.25 12.89
CA GLY A 121 4.00 -1.06 12.03
C GLY A 121 4.35 -0.32 10.74
N LEU A 122 5.08 0.80 10.84
CA LEU A 122 5.53 1.57 9.67
C LEU A 122 6.47 0.75 8.78
N ALA A 123 7.36 -0.06 9.35
CA ALA A 123 8.25 -0.94 8.59
C ALA A 123 7.44 -2.00 7.81
N LEU A 124 6.47 -2.66 8.46
CA LEU A 124 5.60 -3.63 7.80
C LEU A 124 4.74 -2.99 6.70
N ILE A 125 4.22 -1.78 6.94
CA ILE A 125 3.44 -1.03 5.95
C ILE A 125 4.32 -0.66 4.75
N ALA A 126 5.55 -0.19 4.98
CA ALA A 126 6.48 0.14 3.90
C ALA A 126 6.85 -1.09 3.07
N LEU A 127 7.10 -2.24 3.72
CA LEU A 127 7.35 -3.51 3.03
C LEU A 127 6.15 -3.93 2.17
N GLY A 128 4.94 -3.88 2.73
CA GLY A 128 3.71 -4.25 2.05
C GLY A 128 3.38 -3.31 0.90
N SER A 129 3.24 -2.02 1.17
CA SER A 129 2.89 -0.99 0.18
C SER A 129 3.92 -0.92 -0.95
N GLY A 130 5.22 -0.88 -0.61
CA GLY A 130 6.29 -0.87 -1.60
C GLY A 130 6.29 -2.10 -2.49
N GLY A 131 6.05 -3.29 -1.92
CA GLY A 131 5.98 -4.54 -2.67
C GLY A 131 4.75 -4.68 -3.57
N ILE A 132 3.62 -4.06 -3.22
CA ILE A 132 2.39 -4.09 -4.02
C ILE A 132 2.52 -3.28 -5.30
N LYS A 133 3.00 -2.05 -5.22
CA LYS A 133 3.00 -1.06 -6.31
C LYS A 133 3.47 -1.58 -7.68
N PRO A 134 4.69 -2.16 -7.82
CA PRO A 134 5.16 -2.61 -9.13
C PRO A 134 4.37 -3.81 -9.63
N CYS A 135 3.90 -4.66 -8.72
CA CYS A 135 3.23 -5.92 -9.06
C CYS A 135 1.80 -5.69 -9.53
N VAL A 136 1.04 -4.82 -8.88
CA VAL A 136 -0.40 -4.60 -9.18
C VAL A 136 -0.59 -4.02 -10.56
N SER A 137 0.17 -2.99 -10.92
CA SER A 137 0.09 -2.37 -12.25
C SER A 137 0.44 -3.37 -13.36
N ALA A 138 1.55 -4.11 -13.21
CA ALA A 138 1.95 -5.12 -14.18
C ALA A 138 0.96 -6.29 -14.24
N PHE A 139 0.45 -6.76 -13.09
CA PHE A 139 -0.54 -7.82 -13.01
C PHE A 139 -1.87 -7.43 -13.66
N MET A 140 -2.27 -6.16 -13.57
CA MET A 140 -3.44 -5.66 -14.30
C MET A 140 -3.24 -5.76 -15.81
N GLY A 141 -2.06 -5.41 -16.32
CA GLY A 141 -1.72 -5.56 -17.73
C GLY A 141 -1.81 -7.01 -18.21
N ASP A 142 -1.38 -7.97 -17.39
CA ASP A 142 -1.41 -9.41 -17.70
C ASP A 142 -2.83 -9.99 -17.87
N GLN A 143 -3.87 -9.27 -17.43
CA GLN A 143 -5.26 -9.72 -17.55
C GLN A 143 -5.84 -9.51 -18.97
N PHE A 144 -5.16 -8.73 -19.81
CA PHE A 144 -5.64 -8.39 -21.16
C PHE A 144 -4.83 -9.13 -22.22
N GLY A 145 -5.56 -9.65 -23.22
CA GLY A 145 -4.96 -10.34 -24.36
C GLY A 145 -4.58 -9.39 -25.51
N PRO A 146 -3.89 -9.93 -26.52
CA PRO A 146 -3.62 -9.21 -27.76
C PRO A 146 -4.93 -8.69 -28.38
N GLY A 147 -4.96 -7.44 -28.82
CA GLY A 147 -6.17 -6.80 -29.39
C GLY A 147 -7.06 -6.06 -28.39
N GLN A 148 -6.85 -6.24 -27.09
CA GLN A 148 -7.64 -5.56 -26.04
C GLN A 148 -6.99 -4.26 -25.52
N SER A 149 -6.10 -3.64 -26.27
CA SER A 149 -5.36 -2.43 -25.87
C SER A 149 -6.28 -1.27 -25.46
N HIS A 150 -7.41 -1.12 -26.12
CA HIS A 150 -8.41 -0.08 -25.81
C HIS A 150 -9.08 -0.32 -24.44
N LEU A 151 -9.34 -1.59 -24.08
CA LEU A 151 -9.88 -1.96 -22.76
C LEU A 151 -8.83 -1.79 -21.66
N LEU A 152 -7.59 -2.17 -21.95
CA LEU A 152 -6.45 -1.97 -21.06
C LEU A 152 -6.26 -0.49 -20.72
N GLN A 153 -6.31 0.40 -21.73
CA GLN A 153 -6.19 1.85 -21.52
C GLN A 153 -7.30 2.39 -20.61
N LYS A 154 -8.55 1.94 -20.81
CA LYS A 154 -9.67 2.30 -19.94
C LYS A 154 -9.48 1.78 -18.51
N ALA A 155 -8.95 0.56 -18.36
CA ALA A 155 -8.67 -0.03 -17.05
C ALA A 155 -7.59 0.76 -16.30
N TYR A 156 -6.51 1.18 -16.95
CA TYR A 156 -5.52 2.06 -16.35
C TYR A 156 -6.11 3.42 -15.98
N GLY A 157 -6.99 4.00 -16.82
CA GLY A 157 -7.71 5.22 -16.47
C GLY A 157 -8.51 5.08 -15.16
N ALA A 158 -9.28 4.00 -15.02
CA ALA A 158 -10.03 3.71 -13.80
C ALA A 158 -9.12 3.44 -12.59
N PHE A 159 -7.98 2.78 -12.81
CA PHE A 159 -6.98 2.53 -11.78
C PHE A 159 -6.38 3.84 -11.22
N TYR A 160 -5.95 4.74 -12.09
CA TYR A 160 -5.45 6.05 -11.67
C TYR A 160 -6.53 6.92 -11.01
N TRP A 161 -7.78 6.83 -11.50
CA TRP A 161 -8.91 7.50 -10.85
C TRP A 161 -9.13 6.96 -9.43
N ALA A 162 -9.07 5.65 -9.24
CA ALA A 162 -9.21 5.02 -7.93
C ALA A 162 -8.09 5.42 -6.95
N ILE A 163 -6.84 5.56 -7.43
CA ILE A 163 -5.72 6.08 -6.64
C ILE A 163 -6.02 7.49 -6.15
N ASN A 164 -6.44 8.38 -7.05
CA ASN A 164 -6.73 9.78 -6.70
C ASN A 164 -7.94 9.87 -5.77
N PHE A 165 -8.97 9.06 -6.00
CA PHE A 165 -10.14 8.98 -5.12
C PHE A 165 -9.75 8.53 -3.71
N GLY A 166 -8.97 7.44 -3.58
CA GLY A 166 -8.48 6.96 -2.29
C GLY A 166 -7.66 8.02 -1.55
N SER A 167 -6.79 8.75 -2.25
CA SER A 167 -5.99 9.80 -1.65
C SER A 167 -6.83 11.02 -1.23
N PHE A 168 -7.84 11.42 -2.00
CA PHE A 168 -8.69 12.56 -1.70
C PHE A 168 -9.51 12.38 -0.41
N PHE A 169 -10.04 11.19 -0.17
CA PHE A 169 -10.86 10.91 1.02
C PHE A 169 -10.06 10.52 2.26
N SER A 170 -8.75 10.49 2.18
CA SER A 170 -7.86 10.13 3.31
C SER A 170 -7.37 11.34 4.13
N PHE A 171 -7.72 12.55 3.73
CA PHE A 171 -7.39 13.81 4.42
C PHE A 171 -8.52 14.32 5.29
#